data_f778c6c3cdff9759d0e99468f1958cac
#
_entry.id   f778c6c3cdff9759d0e99468f1958cac
#
_cell.length_a   1.000
_cell.length_b   1.000
_cell.length_c   1.000
_cell.angle_alpha   90.00
_cell.angle_beta   90.00
_cell.angle_gamma   90.00
#
_symmetry.space_group_name_H-M   'P 1'
#
loop_
_entity.id
_entity.type
_entity.pdbx_description
1 polymer ?
#
loop_
_entity_poly.entity_id
_entity_poly.type
_entity_poly.pdbx_seq_one_letter_code
_entity_poly.pdbx_strand_id
1 'polypeptide(L)'
;MHRDEPGWQAVGVLTDSAIAALRADLLSVDYTLDAVSARLGDTALAALARNSTMAAARVLGDATDAQADAIRLWLLQQPVPAARLQGWTSLPALLSAGLVAGDTQLTATVEIKPHGSDRRDGWICSDHTPLDGQVAQPRPDFVLGASSASTTLTQLVPQRHYGRVLDLGTGCGIQALHLDADTIVGTDLNPRALDLARITLGLSGVAADLRLGSLYEPVPGEQFDLILTNPPYVLSPPSDDRLVYREAGFTGDDLMREVVSGAADHLTGDGLLVVLGNWPEGARPWRERVAEWIPAG
;
A
#
# COMPACT_ATOMS: atom_id res chain seq x y z
N MET A 1 -11.61 -25.04 -25.18
CA MET A 1 -12.51 -25.04 -24.03
C MET A 1 -12.02 -23.92 -23.15
N HIS A 2 -12.48 -22.67 -23.39
CA HIS A 2 -12.12 -21.50 -22.61
C HIS A 2 -12.73 -21.70 -21.22
N ARG A 3 -11.89 -21.73 -20.19
CA ARG A 3 -12.35 -21.55 -18.81
C ARG A 3 -12.66 -20.08 -18.66
N ASP A 4 -13.91 -19.79 -18.30
CA ASP A 4 -14.34 -18.46 -17.91
C ASP A 4 -13.44 -18.00 -16.73
N GLU A 5 -12.55 -17.05 -16.99
CA GLU A 5 -11.84 -16.36 -15.94
C GLU A 5 -12.88 -15.62 -15.08
N PRO A 6 -12.82 -15.73 -13.75
CA PRO A 6 -13.68 -14.93 -12.88
C PRO A 6 -13.46 -13.47 -13.24
N GLY A 7 -14.53 -12.78 -13.64
CA GLY A 7 -14.48 -11.40 -14.12
C GLY A 7 -13.93 -10.45 -13.05
N TRP A 8 -12.64 -10.21 -13.11
CA TRP A 8 -11.97 -9.18 -12.35
C TRP A 8 -12.41 -7.83 -12.90
N GLN A 9 -13.22 -7.09 -12.15
CA GLN A 9 -13.47 -5.70 -12.50
C GLN A 9 -12.17 -4.93 -12.25
N ALA A 10 -11.54 -4.47 -13.33
CA ALA A 10 -10.46 -3.51 -13.22
C ALA A 10 -10.97 -2.31 -12.42
N VAL A 11 -10.28 -1.94 -11.36
CA VAL A 11 -10.58 -0.68 -10.66
C VAL A 11 -10.26 0.44 -11.64
N GLY A 12 -11.26 1.27 -11.94
CA GLY A 12 -11.06 2.42 -12.82
C GLY A 12 -10.12 3.43 -12.15
N VAL A 13 -9.28 4.07 -12.98
CA VAL A 13 -8.34 5.08 -12.48
C VAL A 13 -9.11 6.31 -12.02
N LEU A 14 -8.99 6.69 -10.75
CA LEU A 14 -9.50 7.98 -10.27
C LEU A 14 -8.65 9.13 -10.84
N THR A 15 -9.29 10.20 -11.27
CA THR A 15 -8.59 11.44 -11.62
C THR A 15 -8.09 12.15 -10.37
N ASP A 16 -7.08 13.02 -10.49
CA ASP A 16 -6.56 13.80 -9.37
C ASP A 16 -7.66 14.68 -8.73
N SER A 17 -8.58 15.20 -9.53
CA SER A 17 -9.74 15.95 -9.02
C SER A 17 -10.71 15.07 -8.22
N ALA A 18 -10.91 13.82 -8.62
CA ALA A 18 -11.74 12.88 -7.85
C ALA A 18 -11.06 12.46 -6.54
N ILE A 19 -9.74 12.28 -6.55
CA ILE A 19 -8.97 12.00 -5.33
C ILE A 19 -9.03 13.20 -4.37
N ALA A 20 -8.90 14.43 -4.89
CA ALA A 20 -9.04 15.64 -4.09
C ALA A 20 -10.45 15.79 -3.49
N ALA A 21 -11.50 15.46 -4.27
CA ALA A 21 -12.87 15.43 -3.78
C ALA A 21 -13.06 14.38 -2.67
N LEU A 22 -12.53 13.17 -2.86
CA LEU A 22 -12.56 12.12 -1.82
C LEU A 22 -11.84 12.57 -0.54
N ARG A 23 -10.67 13.20 -0.68
CA ARG A 23 -9.95 13.75 0.47
C ARG A 23 -10.80 14.79 1.22
N ALA A 24 -11.47 15.68 0.49
CA ALA A 24 -12.36 16.66 1.09
C ALA A 24 -13.55 16.01 1.81
N ASP A 25 -14.17 14.99 1.23
CA ASP A 25 -15.26 14.23 1.84
C ASP A 25 -14.78 13.54 3.13
N LEU A 26 -13.63 12.85 3.12
CA LEU A 26 -13.06 12.18 4.31
C LEU A 26 -12.76 13.18 5.44
N LEU A 27 -12.22 14.36 5.11
CA LEU A 27 -11.98 15.43 6.08
C LEU A 27 -13.29 16.00 6.63
N SER A 28 -14.30 16.17 5.78
CA SER A 28 -15.60 16.76 6.18
C SER A 28 -16.36 15.92 7.20
N VAL A 29 -16.10 14.61 7.21
CA VAL A 29 -16.70 13.65 8.15
C VAL A 29 -15.74 13.25 9.29
N ASP A 30 -14.62 13.97 9.40
CA ASP A 30 -13.57 13.74 10.42
C ASP A 30 -13.05 12.29 10.44
N TYR A 31 -12.90 11.69 9.23
CA TYR A 31 -12.34 10.36 9.07
C TYR A 31 -10.80 10.43 9.07
N THR A 32 -10.24 10.89 10.19
CA THR A 32 -8.81 11.06 10.45
C THR A 32 -8.32 10.02 11.44
N LEU A 33 -7.01 9.82 11.54
CA LEU A 33 -6.41 8.86 12.48
C LEU A 33 -6.82 9.18 13.93
N ASP A 34 -6.66 10.43 14.34
CA ASP A 34 -6.94 10.86 15.71
C ASP A 34 -8.42 10.73 16.05
N ALA A 35 -9.31 11.20 15.18
CA ALA A 35 -10.76 11.19 15.44
C ALA A 35 -11.33 9.77 15.42
N VAL A 36 -10.88 8.91 14.48
CA VAL A 36 -11.28 7.50 14.44
C VAL A 36 -10.73 6.76 15.67
N SER A 37 -9.48 7.04 16.07
CA SER A 37 -8.87 6.43 17.24
C SER A 37 -9.57 6.86 18.53
N ALA A 38 -9.87 8.14 18.69
CA ALA A 38 -10.60 8.67 19.83
C ALA A 38 -12.02 8.06 19.94
N ARG A 39 -12.69 7.87 18.79
CA ARG A 39 -14.02 7.27 18.75
C ARG A 39 -14.02 5.79 19.10
N LEU A 40 -13.13 5.01 18.51
CA LEU A 40 -13.09 3.56 18.68
C LEU A 40 -12.48 3.12 20.00
N GLY A 41 -11.48 3.85 20.48
CA GLY A 41 -10.74 3.54 21.70
C GLY A 41 -9.78 2.34 21.55
N ASP A 42 -8.87 2.19 22.49
CA ASP A 42 -7.75 1.23 22.43
C ASP A 42 -8.19 -0.23 22.24
N THR A 43 -9.29 -0.62 22.90
CA THR A 43 -9.79 -2.01 22.81
C THR A 43 -10.23 -2.36 21.38
N ALA A 44 -10.95 -1.47 20.72
CA ALA A 44 -11.41 -1.70 19.35
C ALA A 44 -10.25 -1.61 18.36
N LEU A 45 -9.33 -0.67 18.55
CA LEU A 45 -8.12 -0.56 17.73
C LEU A 45 -7.23 -1.81 17.85
N ALA A 46 -7.04 -2.32 19.07
CA ALA A 46 -6.30 -3.55 19.28
C ALA A 46 -7.00 -4.79 18.68
N ALA A 47 -8.33 -4.81 18.60
CA ALA A 47 -9.07 -5.85 17.91
C ALA A 47 -8.90 -5.75 16.38
N LEU A 48 -9.02 -4.56 15.82
CA LEU A 48 -8.78 -4.29 14.39
C LEU A 48 -7.35 -4.65 13.96
N ALA A 49 -6.36 -4.41 14.80
CA ALA A 49 -4.97 -4.84 14.55
C ALA A 49 -4.82 -6.37 14.45
N ARG A 50 -5.80 -7.13 14.94
CA ARG A 50 -5.93 -8.58 14.80
C ARG A 50 -7.02 -8.99 13.81
N ASN A 51 -7.39 -8.10 12.91
CA ASN A 51 -8.41 -8.29 11.87
C ASN A 51 -9.81 -8.64 12.44
N SER A 52 -10.16 -8.18 13.64
CA SER A 52 -11.49 -8.38 14.21
C SER A 52 -12.27 -7.07 14.30
N THR A 53 -13.45 -7.05 13.69
CA THR A 53 -14.32 -5.86 13.65
C THR A 53 -15.29 -5.79 14.82
N MET A 54 -15.50 -6.86 15.57
CA MET A 54 -16.57 -6.98 16.59
C MET A 54 -16.55 -5.85 17.62
N ALA A 55 -15.37 -5.49 18.13
CA ALA A 55 -15.27 -4.41 19.14
C ALA A 55 -15.60 -3.04 18.54
N ALA A 56 -15.10 -2.74 17.34
CA ALA A 56 -15.39 -1.49 16.64
C ALA A 56 -16.89 -1.38 16.26
N ALA A 57 -17.47 -2.47 15.74
CA ALA A 57 -18.89 -2.52 15.43
C ALA A 57 -19.75 -2.28 16.68
N ARG A 58 -19.35 -2.83 17.84
CA ARG A 58 -20.04 -2.61 19.11
C ARG A 58 -19.95 -1.14 19.59
N VAL A 59 -18.77 -0.51 19.42
CA VAL A 59 -18.60 0.92 19.76
C VAL A 59 -19.49 1.79 18.89
N LEU A 60 -19.57 1.50 17.59
CA LEU A 60 -20.41 2.25 16.66
C LEU A 60 -21.92 2.04 16.91
N GLY A 61 -22.32 0.83 17.36
CA GLY A 61 -23.71 0.49 17.62
C GLY A 61 -24.63 0.92 16.47
N ASP A 62 -25.72 1.63 16.81
CA ASP A 62 -26.70 2.16 15.85
C ASP A 62 -26.41 3.60 15.42
N ALA A 63 -25.20 4.13 15.64
CA ALA A 63 -24.81 5.46 15.22
C ALA A 63 -25.01 5.65 13.70
N THR A 64 -25.59 6.78 13.31
CA THR A 64 -25.94 7.10 11.92
C THR A 64 -25.29 8.39 11.43
N ASP A 65 -24.30 8.88 12.17
CA ASP A 65 -23.50 10.03 11.74
C ASP A 65 -22.51 9.65 10.63
N ALA A 66 -22.07 10.65 9.89
CA ALA A 66 -21.26 10.46 8.70
C ALA A 66 -19.87 9.83 8.98
N GLN A 67 -19.28 10.09 10.15
CA GLN A 67 -18.02 9.45 10.53
C GLN A 67 -18.22 7.95 10.79
N ALA A 68 -19.32 7.57 11.46
CA ALA A 68 -19.63 6.16 11.68
C ALA A 68 -19.84 5.42 10.36
N ASP A 69 -20.48 6.06 9.37
CA ASP A 69 -20.68 5.49 8.05
C ASP A 69 -19.35 5.36 7.28
N ALA A 70 -18.45 6.34 7.38
CA ALA A 70 -17.11 6.24 6.81
C ALA A 70 -16.30 5.08 7.43
N ILE A 71 -16.33 4.92 8.76
CA ILE A 71 -15.68 3.81 9.47
C ILE A 71 -16.26 2.46 9.00
N ARG A 72 -17.59 2.34 8.91
CA ARG A 72 -18.22 1.11 8.42
C ARG A 72 -17.80 0.77 6.99
N LEU A 73 -17.87 1.76 6.10
CA LEU A 73 -17.59 1.58 4.68
C LEU A 73 -16.12 1.18 4.45
N TRP A 74 -15.20 1.99 4.95
CA TRP A 74 -13.79 1.90 4.58
C TRP A 74 -12.95 1.01 5.50
N LEU A 75 -13.27 0.96 6.80
CA LEU A 75 -12.47 0.25 7.78
C LEU A 75 -13.07 -1.10 8.19
N LEU A 76 -14.41 -1.17 8.33
CA LEU A 76 -15.08 -2.40 8.75
C LEU A 76 -15.63 -3.23 7.57
N GLN A 77 -15.49 -2.73 6.32
CA GLN A 77 -15.97 -3.39 5.10
C GLN A 77 -17.47 -3.73 5.16
N GLN A 78 -18.25 -2.87 5.84
CA GLN A 78 -19.69 -3.05 6.03
C GLN A 78 -20.48 -2.22 5.04
N PRO A 79 -21.68 -2.69 4.61
CA PRO A 79 -22.54 -1.91 3.76
C PRO A 79 -23.09 -0.68 4.49
N VAL A 80 -23.22 0.44 3.73
CA VAL A 80 -23.79 1.70 4.19
C VAL A 80 -24.91 2.09 3.25
N PRO A 81 -26.09 2.57 3.78
CA PRO A 81 -27.18 3.04 2.93
C PRO A 81 -26.70 4.15 1.99
N ALA A 82 -26.95 4.03 0.69
CA ALA A 82 -26.55 5.00 -0.32
C ALA A 82 -27.05 6.42 -0.02
N ALA A 83 -28.24 6.54 0.55
CA ALA A 83 -28.82 7.81 0.96
C ALA A 83 -27.94 8.61 1.97
N ARG A 84 -27.11 7.93 2.76
CA ARG A 84 -26.22 8.57 3.74
C ARG A 84 -24.94 9.12 3.14
N LEU A 85 -24.56 8.63 1.95
CA LEU A 85 -23.36 9.07 1.23
C LEU A 85 -23.67 10.07 0.11
N GLN A 86 -24.94 10.48 -0.07
CA GLN A 86 -25.35 11.41 -1.13
C GLN A 86 -24.68 12.79 -1.04
N GLY A 87 -24.22 13.18 0.15
CA GLY A 87 -23.46 14.42 0.36
C GLY A 87 -21.99 14.34 -0.08
N TRP A 88 -21.48 13.15 -0.42
CA TRP A 88 -20.10 12.97 -0.85
C TRP A 88 -19.94 13.37 -2.31
N THR A 89 -19.09 14.35 -2.56
CA THR A 89 -18.85 14.88 -3.91
C THR A 89 -18.06 13.90 -4.77
N SER A 90 -17.28 13.04 -4.15
CA SER A 90 -16.51 11.98 -4.80
C SER A 90 -17.33 10.74 -5.20
N LEU A 91 -18.52 10.55 -4.60
CA LEU A 91 -19.28 9.30 -4.75
C LEU A 91 -19.52 8.88 -6.21
N PRO A 92 -19.90 9.76 -7.17
CA PRO A 92 -20.08 9.36 -8.56
C PRO A 92 -18.80 8.80 -9.19
N ALA A 93 -17.64 9.40 -8.88
CA ALA A 93 -16.35 8.94 -9.36
C ALA A 93 -15.95 7.60 -8.71
N LEU A 94 -16.22 7.41 -7.42
CA LEU A 94 -15.96 6.16 -6.70
C LEU A 94 -16.77 4.99 -7.28
N LEU A 95 -18.04 5.21 -7.58
CA LEU A 95 -18.92 4.24 -8.23
C LEU A 95 -18.44 3.92 -9.65
N SER A 96 -18.09 4.95 -10.43
CA SER A 96 -17.60 4.77 -11.80
C SER A 96 -16.26 4.04 -11.85
N ALA A 97 -15.38 4.28 -10.88
CA ALA A 97 -14.10 3.60 -10.76
C ALA A 97 -14.20 2.20 -10.11
N GLY A 98 -15.38 1.82 -9.62
CA GLY A 98 -15.59 0.54 -8.95
C GLY A 98 -14.93 0.44 -7.57
N LEU A 99 -14.56 1.56 -6.94
CA LEU A 99 -14.03 1.59 -5.55
C LEU A 99 -15.14 1.46 -4.52
N VAL A 100 -16.36 1.79 -4.93
CA VAL A 100 -17.60 1.55 -4.19
C VAL A 100 -18.59 0.91 -5.14
N ALA A 101 -19.36 -0.05 -4.66
CA ALA A 101 -20.34 -0.80 -5.46
C ALA A 101 -21.67 -0.96 -4.71
N GLY A 102 -22.77 -1.09 -5.45
CA GLY A 102 -24.13 -1.31 -4.95
C GLY A 102 -25.10 -0.21 -5.36
N ASP A 103 -26.37 -0.39 -5.02
CA ASP A 103 -27.47 0.53 -5.37
C ASP A 103 -28.03 1.22 -4.12
N THR A 104 -28.79 0.48 -3.30
CA THR A 104 -29.41 0.98 -2.06
C THR A 104 -28.49 0.84 -0.84
N GLN A 105 -27.60 -0.15 -0.89
CA GLN A 105 -26.53 -0.36 0.07
C GLN A 105 -25.22 -0.32 -0.71
N LEU A 106 -24.30 0.49 -0.27
CA LEU A 106 -23.00 0.68 -0.87
C LEU A 106 -21.94 -0.03 -0.04
N THR A 107 -21.04 -0.75 -0.70
CA THR A 107 -19.89 -1.43 -0.10
C THR A 107 -18.61 -0.94 -0.77
N ALA A 108 -17.54 -0.76 -0.01
CA ALA A 108 -16.23 -0.51 -0.57
C ALA A 108 -15.66 -1.80 -1.18
N THR A 109 -14.86 -1.67 -2.22
CA THR A 109 -14.09 -2.76 -2.86
C THR A 109 -12.61 -2.70 -2.51
N VAL A 110 -12.20 -1.64 -1.84
CA VAL A 110 -10.87 -1.38 -1.31
C VAL A 110 -10.98 -0.88 0.13
N GLU A 111 -9.89 -1.00 0.88
CA GLU A 111 -9.75 -0.39 2.20
C GLU A 111 -9.15 1.00 2.04
N ILE A 112 -9.72 2.02 2.70
CA ILE A 112 -9.09 3.33 2.89
C ILE A 112 -8.92 3.53 4.39
N LYS A 113 -7.70 3.38 4.87
CA LYS A 113 -7.38 3.39 6.29
C LYS A 113 -6.66 4.67 6.68
N PRO A 114 -7.14 5.41 7.71
CA PRO A 114 -6.37 6.51 8.27
C PRO A 114 -5.00 6.03 8.74
N HIS A 115 -4.00 6.78 8.39
CA HIS A 115 -2.60 6.47 8.70
C HIS A 115 -1.87 7.75 9.09
N GLY A 116 -0.99 7.65 10.07
CA GLY A 116 -0.16 8.76 10.52
C GLY A 116 1.28 8.35 10.75
N SER A 117 2.15 9.30 10.61
CA SER A 117 3.56 9.22 10.93
C SER A 117 3.97 10.47 11.68
N ASP A 118 5.20 10.50 12.19
CA ASP A 118 5.79 11.70 12.83
C ASP A 118 5.86 12.91 11.87
N ARG A 119 5.65 12.69 10.56
CA ARG A 119 5.79 13.72 9.53
C ARG A 119 4.45 14.20 8.97
N ARG A 120 3.48 13.31 8.83
CA ARG A 120 2.19 13.64 8.23
C ARG A 120 1.10 12.65 8.56
N ASP A 121 -0.11 13.14 8.56
CA ASP A 121 -1.32 12.34 8.56
C ASP A 121 -1.87 12.18 7.13
N GLY A 122 -2.52 11.05 6.89
CA GLY A 122 -3.08 10.74 5.59
C GLY A 122 -3.91 9.47 5.61
N TRP A 123 -4.01 8.84 4.46
CA TRP A 123 -4.75 7.60 4.29
C TRP A 123 -3.98 6.64 3.38
N ILE A 124 -4.12 5.36 3.65
CA ILE A 124 -3.62 4.29 2.80
C ILE A 124 -4.80 3.62 2.11
N CYS A 125 -4.73 3.54 0.78
CA CYS A 125 -5.66 2.80 -0.05
C CYS A 125 -5.02 1.47 -0.46
N SER A 126 -5.68 0.35 -0.16
CA SER A 126 -5.18 -1.00 -0.45
C SER A 126 -6.34 -1.96 -0.72
N ASP A 127 -6.03 -3.17 -1.13
CA ASP A 127 -7.04 -4.22 -1.17
C ASP A 127 -7.50 -4.60 0.24
N HIS A 128 -8.70 -5.13 0.35
CA HIS A 128 -9.29 -5.53 1.62
C HIS A 128 -8.45 -6.58 2.34
N THR A 129 -8.07 -6.28 3.56
CA THR A 129 -7.57 -7.30 4.49
C THR A 129 -8.75 -8.18 4.93
N PRO A 130 -8.63 -9.52 4.92
CA PRO A 130 -9.67 -10.38 5.46
C PRO A 130 -9.95 -10.11 6.92
N LEU A 131 -11.21 -9.88 7.26
CA LEU A 131 -11.66 -9.56 8.61
C LEU A 131 -12.47 -10.74 9.20
N ASP A 132 -12.50 -10.84 10.53
CA ASP A 132 -13.34 -11.77 11.30
C ASP A 132 -13.21 -13.26 10.86
N GLY A 133 -12.00 -13.69 10.51
CA GLY A 133 -11.72 -15.06 10.12
C GLY A 133 -12.12 -15.41 8.68
N GLN A 134 -12.48 -14.43 7.86
CA GLN A 134 -12.70 -14.67 6.44
C GLN A 134 -11.41 -15.16 5.78
N VAL A 135 -11.56 -16.08 4.83
CA VAL A 135 -10.43 -16.57 4.03
C VAL A 135 -10.38 -15.72 2.75
N ALA A 136 -9.28 -14.97 2.57
CA ALA A 136 -9.06 -14.28 1.31
C ALA A 136 -8.89 -15.30 0.18
N GLN A 137 -9.53 -15.02 -0.95
CA GLN A 137 -9.10 -15.65 -2.20
C GLN A 137 -7.91 -14.84 -2.71
N PRO A 138 -6.71 -15.44 -2.80
CA PRO A 138 -5.54 -14.72 -3.26
C PRO A 138 -5.75 -14.29 -4.72
N ARG A 139 -5.63 -12.99 -4.98
CA ARG A 139 -5.59 -12.42 -6.32
C ARG A 139 -4.13 -12.24 -6.73
N PRO A 140 -3.77 -12.54 -7.99
CA PRO A 140 -2.39 -12.33 -8.46
C PRO A 140 -1.94 -10.85 -8.33
N ASP A 141 -2.86 -9.91 -8.54
CA ASP A 141 -2.66 -8.46 -8.49
C ASP A 141 -2.99 -7.83 -7.12
N PHE A 142 -3.10 -8.64 -6.05
CA PHE A 142 -3.42 -8.16 -4.71
C PHE A 142 -2.39 -7.17 -4.20
N VAL A 143 -2.85 -6.05 -3.66
CA VAL A 143 -2.01 -4.97 -3.11
C VAL A 143 -2.19 -4.88 -1.60
N LEU A 144 -1.14 -5.26 -0.89
CA LEU A 144 -1.14 -5.23 0.57
C LEU A 144 -1.12 -3.79 1.09
N GLY A 145 -1.89 -3.51 2.12
CA GLY A 145 -1.84 -2.26 2.87
C GLY A 145 -0.65 -2.17 3.83
N ALA A 146 -0.77 -1.28 4.83
CA ALA A 146 0.23 -1.15 5.88
C ALA A 146 0.47 -2.46 6.61
N SER A 147 1.73 -2.87 6.70
CA SER A 147 2.16 -4.07 7.40
C SER A 147 3.26 -3.73 8.42
N SER A 148 3.54 -4.66 9.34
CA SER A 148 4.68 -4.52 10.25
C SER A 148 6.01 -4.40 9.49
N ALA A 149 6.14 -5.08 8.35
CA ALA A 149 7.31 -5.00 7.48
C ALA A 149 7.46 -3.57 6.89
N SER A 150 6.37 -2.99 6.36
CA SER A 150 6.39 -1.62 5.84
C SER A 150 6.78 -0.62 6.93
N THR A 151 6.22 -0.75 8.13
CA THR A 151 6.55 0.12 9.27
C THR A 151 8.01 -0.05 9.71
N THR A 152 8.51 -1.30 9.72
CA THR A 152 9.92 -1.56 10.06
C THR A 152 10.86 -0.90 9.05
N LEU A 153 10.57 -1.01 7.76
CA LEU A 153 11.39 -0.39 6.72
C LEU A 153 11.46 1.13 6.90
N THR A 154 10.32 1.79 7.13
CA THR A 154 10.30 3.24 7.36
C THR A 154 11.11 3.68 8.58
N GLN A 155 11.13 2.86 9.63
CA GLN A 155 11.93 3.13 10.83
C GLN A 155 13.44 2.95 10.62
N LEU A 156 13.84 2.13 9.65
CA LEU A 156 15.25 1.91 9.29
C LEU A 156 15.82 3.03 8.41
N VAL A 157 14.96 3.79 7.71
CA VAL A 157 15.39 4.91 6.87
C VAL A 157 15.89 6.06 7.77
N PRO A 158 17.14 6.54 7.58
CA PRO A 158 17.64 7.69 8.32
C PRO A 158 16.75 8.92 8.13
N GLN A 159 16.39 9.56 9.24
CA GLN A 159 15.49 10.71 9.23
C GLN A 159 16.25 11.98 8.82
N ARG A 160 16.28 12.24 7.51
CA ARG A 160 16.87 13.43 6.90
C ARG A 160 16.08 13.83 5.66
N HIS A 161 16.36 14.97 5.11
CA HIS A 161 15.90 15.36 3.80
C HIS A 161 16.73 14.68 2.70
N TYR A 162 16.08 14.28 1.60
CA TYR A 162 16.68 13.68 0.42
C TYR A 162 16.32 14.49 -0.82
N GLY A 163 17.24 14.66 -1.76
CA GLY A 163 16.93 15.26 -3.05
C GLY A 163 16.05 14.34 -3.89
N ARG A 164 16.51 13.10 -4.14
CA ARG A 164 15.76 12.13 -4.93
C ARG A 164 15.70 10.78 -4.26
N VAL A 165 14.51 10.20 -4.21
CA VAL A 165 14.27 8.89 -3.61
C VAL A 165 13.60 7.96 -4.61
N LEU A 166 14.03 6.69 -4.62
CA LEU A 166 13.37 5.60 -5.33
C LEU A 166 12.72 4.63 -4.33
N ASP A 167 11.41 4.48 -4.42
CA ASP A 167 10.63 3.44 -3.74
C ASP A 167 10.42 2.27 -4.72
N LEU A 168 11.26 1.25 -4.59
CA LEU A 168 11.33 0.12 -5.51
C LEU A 168 10.33 -0.96 -5.08
N GLY A 169 9.30 -1.21 -5.89
CA GLY A 169 8.16 -2.03 -5.50
C GLY A 169 7.24 -1.28 -4.53
N THR A 170 6.76 -0.10 -4.94
CA THR A 170 6.06 0.86 -4.06
C THR A 170 4.75 0.33 -3.45
N GLY A 171 4.14 -0.70 -4.07
CA GLY A 171 2.88 -1.27 -3.59
C GLY A 171 1.78 -0.22 -3.48
N CYS A 172 1.19 -0.09 -2.30
CA CYS A 172 0.18 0.94 -2.03
C CYS A 172 0.75 2.35 -1.76
N GLY A 173 2.06 2.58 -1.93
CA GLY A 173 2.70 3.89 -1.74
C GLY A 173 2.99 4.25 -0.28
N ILE A 174 2.89 3.31 0.66
CA ILE A 174 3.05 3.60 2.09
C ILE A 174 4.41 4.19 2.44
N GLN A 175 5.49 3.73 1.81
CA GLN A 175 6.84 4.19 2.12
C GLN A 175 6.99 5.69 1.83
N ALA A 176 6.44 6.15 0.70
CA ALA A 176 6.49 7.55 0.30
C ALA A 176 5.84 8.52 1.29
N LEU A 177 4.86 8.04 2.10
CA LEU A 177 4.23 8.87 3.14
C LEU A 177 5.18 9.25 4.27
N HIS A 178 6.25 8.50 4.46
CA HIS A 178 7.20 8.68 5.55
C HIS A 178 8.49 9.40 5.13
N LEU A 179 8.61 9.73 3.84
CA LEU A 179 9.80 10.35 3.28
C LEU A 179 9.72 11.88 3.29
N ASP A 180 10.88 12.50 3.46
CA ASP A 180 11.13 13.91 3.26
C ASP A 180 12.08 14.06 2.08
N ALA A 181 11.53 14.35 0.89
CA ALA A 181 12.29 14.39 -0.34
C ALA A 181 11.74 15.43 -1.31
N ASP A 182 12.63 16.02 -2.15
CA ASP A 182 12.22 16.91 -3.23
C ASP A 182 11.50 16.14 -4.34
N THR A 183 11.96 14.93 -4.63
CA THR A 183 11.39 14.08 -5.67
C THR A 183 11.32 12.63 -5.18
N ILE A 184 10.15 12.03 -5.32
CA ILE A 184 9.92 10.61 -5.05
C ILE A 184 9.54 9.94 -6.37
N VAL A 185 10.25 8.88 -6.72
CA VAL A 185 9.90 7.97 -7.82
C VAL A 185 9.48 6.66 -7.20
N GLY A 186 8.28 6.17 -7.55
CA GLY A 186 7.80 4.85 -7.14
C GLY A 186 7.70 3.93 -8.34
N THR A 187 8.27 2.73 -8.26
CA THR A 187 8.14 1.73 -9.32
C THR A 187 7.41 0.50 -8.83
N ASP A 188 6.62 -0.13 -9.68
CA ASP A 188 5.98 -1.41 -9.38
C ASP A 188 5.71 -2.19 -10.67
N LEU A 189 5.77 -3.51 -10.59
CA LEU A 189 5.42 -4.40 -11.69
C LEU A 189 3.91 -4.55 -11.85
N ASN A 190 3.16 -4.33 -10.78
CA ASN A 190 1.71 -4.44 -10.72
C ASN A 190 1.05 -3.08 -11.02
N PRO A 191 0.36 -2.90 -12.17
CA PRO A 191 -0.30 -1.64 -12.50
C PRO A 191 -1.37 -1.25 -11.47
N ARG A 192 -2.04 -2.23 -10.85
CA ARG A 192 -3.01 -1.97 -9.79
C ARG A 192 -2.36 -1.35 -8.54
N ALA A 193 -1.13 -1.76 -8.22
CA ALA A 193 -0.37 -1.16 -7.11
C ALA A 193 -0.15 0.34 -7.36
N LEU A 194 0.22 0.71 -8.58
CA LEU A 194 0.41 2.12 -8.95
C LEU A 194 -0.89 2.93 -8.87
N ASP A 195 -2.04 2.34 -9.26
CA ASP A 195 -3.35 2.98 -9.13
C ASP A 195 -3.70 3.25 -7.66
N LEU A 196 -3.50 2.27 -6.78
CA LEU A 196 -3.76 2.41 -5.35
C LEU A 196 -2.74 3.34 -4.67
N ALA A 197 -1.47 3.28 -5.07
CA ALA A 197 -0.44 4.23 -4.62
C ALA A 197 -0.81 5.68 -4.98
N ARG A 198 -1.29 5.91 -6.20
CA ARG A 198 -1.75 7.24 -6.61
C ARG A 198 -2.87 7.77 -5.73
N ILE A 199 -3.84 6.91 -5.36
CA ILE A 199 -4.92 7.29 -4.44
C ILE A 199 -4.33 7.59 -3.05
N THR A 200 -3.50 6.72 -2.49
CA THR A 200 -2.83 6.89 -1.20
C THR A 200 -2.09 8.24 -1.13
N LEU A 201 -1.23 8.49 -2.13
CA LEU A 201 -0.39 9.68 -2.18
C LEU A 201 -1.22 10.95 -2.36
N GLY A 202 -2.19 10.92 -3.27
CA GLY A 202 -3.08 12.05 -3.51
C GLY A 202 -3.96 12.39 -2.30
N LEU A 203 -4.51 11.38 -1.60
CA LEU A 203 -5.25 11.59 -0.36
C LEU A 203 -4.36 12.21 0.74
N SER A 204 -3.09 11.87 0.76
CA SER A 204 -2.12 12.32 1.76
C SER A 204 -1.36 13.57 1.35
N GLY A 205 -1.61 14.13 0.16
CA GLY A 205 -0.97 15.35 -0.34
C GLY A 205 0.52 15.16 -0.67
N VAL A 206 0.92 13.96 -1.08
CA VAL A 206 2.28 13.63 -1.50
C VAL A 206 2.33 13.52 -3.02
N ALA A 207 3.29 14.19 -3.63
CA ALA A 207 3.58 14.04 -5.05
C ALA A 207 4.65 12.96 -5.25
N ALA A 208 4.41 12.04 -6.20
CA ALA A 208 5.40 11.08 -6.64
C ALA A 208 5.21 10.76 -8.13
N ASP A 209 6.30 10.41 -8.79
CA ASP A 209 6.31 9.91 -10.15
C ASP A 209 6.21 8.39 -10.12
N LEU A 210 5.05 7.84 -10.51
CA LEU A 210 4.77 6.41 -10.44
C LEU A 210 4.96 5.76 -11.81
N ARG A 211 5.81 4.74 -11.88
CA ARG A 211 6.23 4.12 -13.13
C ARG A 211 6.06 2.60 -13.10
N LEU A 212 5.45 2.06 -14.16
CA LEU A 212 5.27 0.63 -14.34
C LEU A 212 6.56 -0.01 -14.86
N GLY A 213 6.99 -1.10 -14.24
CA GLY A 213 8.10 -1.92 -14.68
C GLY A 213 8.78 -2.68 -13.55
N SER A 214 9.70 -3.57 -13.91
CA SER A 214 10.42 -4.43 -12.97
C SER A 214 11.66 -3.73 -12.44
N LEU A 215 11.80 -3.70 -11.13
CA LEU A 215 12.99 -3.18 -10.44
C LEU A 215 13.45 -1.83 -11.00
N TYR A 216 14.64 -1.76 -11.58
CA TYR A 216 15.28 -0.54 -12.11
C TYR A 216 14.95 -0.24 -13.57
N GLU A 217 14.23 -1.12 -14.28
CA GLU A 217 13.89 -0.91 -15.70
C GLU A 217 13.22 0.45 -15.99
N PRO A 218 12.31 0.98 -15.11
CA PRO A 218 11.66 2.26 -15.36
C PRO A 218 12.54 3.50 -15.10
N VAL A 219 13.74 3.32 -14.56
CA VAL A 219 14.64 4.42 -14.14
C VAL A 219 16.07 4.31 -14.74
N PRO A 220 16.24 4.03 -16.05
CA PRO A 220 17.53 3.79 -16.64
C PRO A 220 18.41 5.05 -16.55
N GLY A 221 19.62 4.90 -15.95
CA GLY A 221 20.59 6.00 -15.83
C GLY A 221 20.24 7.09 -14.84
N GLU A 222 19.15 6.95 -14.07
CA GLU A 222 18.82 7.88 -13.01
C GLU A 222 19.53 7.51 -11.72
N GLN A 223 19.86 8.52 -10.91
CA GLN A 223 20.54 8.35 -9.63
C GLN A 223 19.69 8.92 -8.49
N PHE A 224 19.80 8.29 -7.32
CA PHE A 224 19.00 8.56 -6.13
C PHE A 224 19.88 8.64 -4.88
N ASP A 225 19.50 9.52 -3.95
CA ASP A 225 20.15 9.65 -2.65
C ASP A 225 19.68 8.56 -1.67
N LEU A 226 18.52 8.00 -1.95
CA LEU A 226 17.96 6.89 -1.22
C LEU A 226 17.22 5.97 -2.18
N ILE A 227 17.52 4.70 -2.11
CA ILE A 227 16.72 3.63 -2.68
C ILE A 227 16.20 2.80 -1.51
N LEU A 228 14.88 2.61 -1.44
CA LEU A 228 14.29 1.75 -0.42
C LEU A 228 13.39 0.72 -1.07
N THR A 229 13.28 -0.46 -0.44
CA THR A 229 12.41 -1.51 -0.96
C THR A 229 12.01 -2.51 0.13
N ASN A 230 10.75 -2.92 0.05
CA ASN A 230 10.20 -4.06 0.78
C ASN A 230 9.72 -5.09 -0.24
N PRO A 231 10.65 -5.77 -0.94
CA PRO A 231 10.29 -6.66 -2.02
C PRO A 231 9.53 -7.89 -1.50
N PRO A 232 8.80 -8.60 -2.37
CA PRO A 232 8.19 -9.87 -1.98
C PRO A 232 9.28 -10.87 -1.61
N TYR A 233 9.33 -11.24 -0.33
CA TYR A 233 10.39 -12.10 0.25
C TYR A 233 9.87 -13.45 0.76
N VAL A 234 8.66 -13.84 0.37
CA VAL A 234 8.17 -15.16 0.72
C VAL A 234 8.83 -16.19 -0.18
N LEU A 235 9.71 -17.00 0.41
CA LEU A 235 10.34 -18.13 -0.26
C LEU A 235 9.28 -19.22 -0.41
N SER A 236 8.71 -19.36 -1.59
CA SER A 236 7.78 -20.43 -1.92
C SER A 236 8.45 -21.51 -2.73
N PRO A 237 8.06 -22.79 -2.56
CA PRO A 237 8.45 -23.83 -3.49
C PRO A 237 8.04 -23.48 -4.92
N PRO A 238 8.73 -23.93 -5.96
CA PRO A 238 8.32 -23.72 -7.33
C PRO A 238 6.89 -24.21 -7.55
N SER A 239 5.98 -23.31 -7.89
CA SER A 239 4.58 -23.60 -8.21
C SER A 239 4.12 -22.72 -9.39
N ASP A 240 3.11 -23.21 -10.13
CA ASP A 240 2.55 -22.46 -11.25
C ASP A 240 1.58 -21.35 -10.81
N ASP A 241 1.09 -21.40 -9.56
CA ASP A 241 0.18 -20.42 -8.95
C ASP A 241 0.97 -19.41 -8.10
N ARG A 242 1.72 -18.51 -8.75
CA ARG A 242 2.53 -17.51 -8.05
C ARG A 242 1.76 -16.21 -7.82
N LEU A 243 1.86 -15.68 -6.61
CA LEU A 243 1.31 -14.37 -6.25
C LEU A 243 2.40 -13.30 -6.45
N VAL A 244 2.17 -12.35 -7.35
CA VAL A 244 3.13 -11.29 -7.72
C VAL A 244 3.67 -10.56 -6.49
N TYR A 245 2.80 -10.22 -5.53
CA TYR A 245 3.18 -9.51 -4.31
C TYR A 245 4.00 -10.35 -3.31
N ARG A 246 4.14 -11.67 -3.54
CA ARG A 246 4.88 -12.58 -2.66
C ARG A 246 6.15 -13.13 -3.28
N GLU A 247 6.17 -13.38 -4.58
CA GLU A 247 7.16 -14.26 -5.20
C GLU A 247 7.88 -13.65 -6.40
N ALA A 248 7.38 -12.57 -7.01
CA ALA A 248 7.95 -11.82 -8.14
C ALA A 248 8.69 -12.64 -9.23
N GLY A 249 8.49 -13.96 -9.28
CA GLY A 249 9.12 -14.84 -10.26
C GLY A 249 10.58 -15.25 -9.99
N PHE A 250 11.20 -14.75 -8.94
CA PHE A 250 12.57 -15.06 -8.56
C PHE A 250 12.67 -16.30 -7.67
N THR A 251 13.85 -16.93 -7.63
CA THR A 251 14.13 -18.10 -6.79
C THR A 251 15.24 -17.80 -5.79
N GLY A 252 15.08 -18.28 -4.55
CA GLY A 252 16.13 -18.14 -3.53
C GLY A 252 16.55 -16.67 -3.31
N ASP A 253 17.84 -16.40 -3.49
CA ASP A 253 18.45 -15.08 -3.31
C ASP A 253 18.40 -14.19 -4.57
N ASP A 254 17.85 -14.65 -5.69
CA ASP A 254 18.00 -13.97 -6.98
C ASP A 254 17.40 -12.56 -6.97
N LEU A 255 16.20 -12.38 -6.40
CA LEU A 255 15.59 -11.05 -6.28
C LEU A 255 16.47 -10.09 -5.48
N MET A 256 16.98 -10.55 -4.34
CA MET A 256 17.82 -9.73 -3.47
C MET A 256 19.16 -9.40 -4.13
N ARG A 257 19.71 -10.32 -4.93
CA ARG A 257 20.91 -10.07 -5.71
C ARG A 257 20.66 -8.97 -6.74
N GLU A 258 19.58 -9.05 -7.50
CA GLU A 258 19.20 -8.04 -8.49
C GLU A 258 19.01 -6.66 -7.83
N VAL A 259 18.30 -6.61 -6.68
CA VAL A 259 18.11 -5.37 -5.92
C VAL A 259 19.45 -4.78 -5.47
N VAL A 260 20.32 -5.57 -4.84
CA VAL A 260 21.58 -5.07 -4.28
C VAL A 260 22.58 -4.71 -5.38
N SER A 261 22.74 -5.57 -6.40
CA SER A 261 23.71 -5.32 -7.49
C SER A 261 23.29 -4.12 -8.35
N GLY A 262 21.98 -4.00 -8.66
CA GLY A 262 21.47 -2.91 -9.47
C GLY A 262 21.50 -1.55 -8.75
N ALA A 263 21.50 -1.54 -7.41
CA ALA A 263 21.52 -0.30 -6.66
C ALA A 263 22.77 0.55 -6.92
N ALA A 264 23.91 -0.06 -7.17
CA ALA A 264 25.18 0.64 -7.38
C ALA A 264 25.16 1.58 -8.60
N ASP A 265 24.46 1.20 -9.67
CA ASP A 265 24.31 2.03 -10.87
C ASP A 265 23.30 3.17 -10.70
N HIS A 266 22.47 3.08 -9.64
CA HIS A 266 21.37 4.00 -9.39
C HIS A 266 21.52 4.81 -8.09
N LEU A 267 22.59 4.65 -7.33
CA LEU A 267 22.88 5.47 -6.16
C LEU A 267 23.82 6.62 -6.51
N THR A 268 23.59 7.79 -5.93
CA THR A 268 24.59 8.87 -5.88
C THR A 268 25.79 8.43 -5.05
N GLY A 269 26.91 9.17 -5.10
CA GLY A 269 28.16 8.80 -4.39
C GLY A 269 27.99 8.61 -2.89
N ASP A 270 27.05 9.33 -2.26
CA ASP A 270 26.69 9.21 -0.84
C ASP A 270 25.29 8.58 -0.65
N GLY A 271 24.77 7.94 -1.69
CA GLY A 271 23.45 7.33 -1.70
C GLY A 271 23.36 6.11 -0.79
N LEU A 272 22.15 5.81 -0.34
CA LEU A 272 21.86 4.72 0.59
C LEU A 272 20.82 3.77 0.00
N LEU A 273 21.10 2.45 0.08
CA LEU A 273 20.09 1.41 -0.13
C LEU A 273 19.59 0.91 1.23
N VAL A 274 18.28 0.97 1.45
CA VAL A 274 17.60 0.37 2.61
C VAL A 274 16.64 -0.70 2.12
N VAL A 275 16.90 -1.94 2.48
CA VAL A 275 16.10 -3.08 2.02
C VAL A 275 15.68 -3.97 3.18
N LEU A 276 14.42 -4.38 3.16
CA LEU A 276 13.93 -5.43 4.03
C LEU A 276 13.86 -6.73 3.23
N GLY A 277 14.47 -7.80 3.72
CA GLY A 277 14.51 -9.04 2.98
C GLY A 277 14.72 -10.27 3.86
N ASN A 278 14.41 -11.43 3.30
CA ASN A 278 14.69 -12.74 3.88
C ASN A 278 15.78 -13.44 3.09
N TRP A 279 16.53 -14.25 3.77
CA TRP A 279 17.65 -15.01 3.23
C TRP A 279 17.46 -16.49 3.50
N PRO A 280 17.53 -17.39 2.51
CA PRO A 280 17.59 -18.81 2.80
C PRO A 280 18.84 -19.12 3.59
N GLU A 281 18.73 -19.97 4.59
CA GLU A 281 19.88 -20.50 5.28
C GLU A 281 20.67 -21.43 4.32
N GLY A 282 21.97 -21.30 4.29
CA GLY A 282 22.82 -22.05 3.36
C GLY A 282 24.20 -22.35 3.96
N ALA A 283 25.03 -23.06 3.22
CA ALA A 283 26.37 -23.42 3.64
C ALA A 283 27.29 -22.20 3.87
N ARG A 284 26.98 -21.07 3.24
CA ARG A 284 27.70 -19.79 3.42
C ARG A 284 26.87 -18.80 4.18
N PRO A 285 27.45 -18.03 5.14
CA PRO A 285 26.77 -16.96 5.85
C PRO A 285 26.16 -15.94 4.87
N TRP A 286 24.95 -15.47 5.15
CA TRP A 286 24.25 -14.52 4.28
C TRP A 286 25.05 -13.22 4.06
N ARG A 287 25.80 -12.76 5.07
CA ARG A 287 26.64 -11.54 4.97
C ARG A 287 27.72 -11.65 3.92
N GLU A 288 28.34 -12.82 3.79
CA GLU A 288 29.37 -13.07 2.76
C GLU A 288 28.73 -13.07 1.37
N ARG A 289 27.56 -13.69 1.23
CA ARG A 289 26.82 -13.71 -0.03
C ARG A 289 26.42 -12.31 -0.48
N VAL A 290 25.85 -11.50 0.43
CA VAL A 290 25.45 -10.11 0.12
C VAL A 290 26.66 -9.24 -0.22
N ALA A 291 27.78 -9.40 0.49
CA ALA A 291 28.99 -8.64 0.22
C ALA A 291 29.52 -8.87 -1.22
N GLU A 292 29.31 -10.04 -1.79
CA GLU A 292 29.69 -10.34 -3.19
C GLU A 292 28.79 -9.67 -4.23
N TRP A 293 27.57 -9.26 -3.85
CA TRP A 293 26.64 -8.57 -4.75
C TRP A 293 26.90 -7.07 -4.81
N ILE A 294 27.65 -6.53 -3.85
CA ILE A 294 28.04 -5.13 -3.83
C ILE A 294 29.23 -4.97 -4.78
N PRO A 295 29.11 -4.22 -5.88
CA PRO A 295 30.24 -3.96 -6.76
C PRO A 295 31.42 -3.33 -6.02
N ALA A 296 32.64 -3.73 -6.38
CA ALA A 296 33.84 -3.07 -5.88
C ALA A 296 33.84 -1.62 -6.42
N GLY A 297 33.77 -0.63 -5.51
CA GLY A 297 33.81 0.79 -5.84
C GLY A 297 35.21 1.23 -6.29
#